data_0b19d0a3f0ec7269c39d5d54382f71a3
#
_entry.id   0b19d0a3f0ec7269c39d5d54382f71a3
#
_cell.length_a   1.000
_cell.length_b   1.000
_cell.length_c   1.000
_cell.angle_alpha   90.00
_cell.angle_beta   90.00
_cell.angle_gamma   90.00
#
_symmetry.space_group_name_H-M   'P 1'
#
loop_
_entity.id
_entity.type
_entity.pdbx_description
1 polymer ?
#
loop_
_entity_poly.entity_id
_entity_poly.type
_entity_poly.pdbx_seq_one_letter_code
_entity_poly.pdbx_strand_id
1 'polypeptide(L)'
;MENRPQLVPIRFLPARVNVERRPDGIIILRSPEPPRPYARCLGEYLERWAAEKPDEVFLAEREAEIWRKITWAETRALVYTIATSLLERGVSTERPVAILSDNSIEHALLALAAMHIGVPVAPISPAYSLISRDFAKLKAIVSLIQPKLIFVQDADLYAQALQAISAQGAEIVAARNVSPGTTPFERLTAAGDAAAVSRAFAAVQPETIAKFLFTSGSTGQPKAVINTQRMLCSNIQSRAQAWPFLEDESPVLVDWLPWNHTFGGNNNFNLVLGHGGTLYIDAGKPLPGLIEVSVRNLREVSPTIYYNVPRGFDALLPFLEKDAALRRSFFARLKIVLYAAAALPAPLWERLRRLSTEETGRCVPLTSAWGSTETAPQVTLVHYEPLRTSVIGLPTPGYELKMIPVDNSGRYELRVRGPNVTPGYWKQPDLTDAAFDEEGFYKMGDAGRFASENEPARGIEFAGRLTEDFKLSSATWVHVGALRVRALAALASVAEDIVIAGHDRDQIGFLVFPKTGVGNDPASRERVRQGLALLRAEGCGSSTYATRAILLTEPPSIDAGEITDKGYINQRAVLERRAAIVERLYRNPPYDEVIVLED
;
A
#
# COMPACT_ATOMS: atom_id res chain seq x y z
N MET A 1 19.01 30.05 -14.70
CA MET A 1 17.84 29.71 -13.88
C MET A 1 16.85 29.08 -14.83
N GLU A 2 16.76 27.76 -14.85
CA GLU A 2 15.72 27.07 -15.61
C GLU A 2 14.36 27.49 -15.09
N ASN A 3 13.50 27.88 -16.01
CA ASN A 3 12.14 28.37 -15.73
C ASN A 3 11.32 27.19 -15.19
N ARG A 4 11.35 26.95 -13.87
CA ARG A 4 10.55 25.87 -13.26
C ARG A 4 9.08 26.15 -13.53
N PRO A 5 8.32 25.16 -14.03
CA PRO A 5 6.91 25.37 -14.32
C PRO A 5 6.16 25.74 -13.03
N GLN A 6 5.22 26.68 -13.16
CA GLN A 6 4.38 27.11 -12.04
C GLN A 6 3.53 25.94 -11.56
N LEU A 7 3.53 25.67 -10.25
CA LEU A 7 2.70 24.62 -9.67
C LEU A 7 1.21 24.99 -9.68
N VAL A 8 0.35 23.98 -9.72
CA VAL A 8 -1.08 24.14 -9.41
C VAL A 8 -1.18 24.73 -7.98
N PRO A 9 -1.92 25.84 -7.79
CA PRO A 9 -2.02 26.46 -6.48
C PRO A 9 -2.87 25.60 -5.54
N ILE A 10 -2.23 25.01 -4.54
CA ILE A 10 -2.87 24.27 -3.45
C ILE A 10 -2.30 24.70 -2.11
N ARG A 11 -3.13 24.65 -1.08
CA ARG A 11 -2.71 24.95 0.28
C ARG A 11 -2.09 23.71 0.90
N PHE A 12 -0.82 23.83 1.29
CA PHE A 12 -0.11 22.88 2.13
C PHE A 12 0.19 23.48 3.50
N LEU A 13 0.32 22.63 4.49
CA LEU A 13 0.96 23.01 5.75
C LEU A 13 2.41 23.45 5.45
N PRO A 14 2.94 24.55 6.04
CA PRO A 14 4.33 24.90 5.86
C PRO A 14 5.29 23.76 6.22
N ALA A 15 6.31 23.55 5.41
CA ALA A 15 7.34 22.54 5.64
C ALA A 15 8.22 22.95 6.84
N ARG A 16 7.83 22.54 8.04
CA ARG A 16 8.53 22.80 9.30
C ARG A 16 8.64 21.51 10.10
N VAL A 17 9.73 21.36 10.85
CA VAL A 17 9.97 20.22 11.73
C VAL A 17 10.74 20.66 12.97
N ASN A 18 10.30 20.20 14.13
CA ASN A 18 11.05 20.29 15.36
C ASN A 18 12.04 19.12 15.41
N VAL A 19 13.30 19.40 15.69
CA VAL A 19 14.40 18.43 15.74
C VAL A 19 14.97 18.42 17.16
N GLU A 20 14.75 17.33 17.86
CA GLU A 20 15.38 17.04 19.14
C GLU A 20 16.58 16.13 18.89
N ARG A 21 17.79 16.55 19.27
CA ARG A 21 19.01 15.74 19.17
C ARG A 21 19.44 15.31 20.56
N ARG A 22 19.60 13.99 20.74
CA ARG A 22 20.06 13.39 22.01
C ARG A 22 21.57 13.18 22.02
N PRO A 23 22.21 13.10 23.21
CA PRO A 23 23.66 12.90 23.33
C PRO A 23 24.17 11.57 22.70
N ASP A 24 23.32 10.55 22.62
CA ASP A 24 23.59 9.24 22.00
C ASP A 24 23.47 9.24 20.47
N GLY A 25 23.24 10.42 19.86
CA GLY A 25 23.08 10.59 18.43
C GLY A 25 21.65 10.30 17.92
N ILE A 26 20.74 9.88 18.79
CA ILE A 26 19.32 9.70 18.44
C ILE A 26 18.70 11.06 18.12
N ILE A 27 17.86 11.09 17.10
CA ILE A 27 17.12 12.29 16.68
C ILE A 27 15.64 11.98 16.73
N ILE A 28 14.84 12.91 17.30
CA ILE A 28 13.38 12.82 17.25
C ILE A 28 12.84 14.00 16.45
N LEU A 29 12.05 13.67 15.44
CA LEU A 29 11.37 14.65 14.59
C LEU A 29 9.88 14.69 14.92
N ARG A 30 9.33 15.92 14.99
CA ARG A 30 7.89 16.17 15.21
C ARG A 30 7.43 17.34 14.35
N SER A 31 6.16 17.32 13.93
CA SER A 31 5.53 18.55 13.44
C SER A 31 5.50 19.60 14.56
N PRO A 32 5.78 20.88 14.28
CA PRO A 32 5.55 21.94 15.26
C PRO A 32 4.06 22.22 15.51
N GLU A 33 3.19 21.82 14.58
CA GLU A 33 1.76 21.99 14.71
C GLU A 33 1.16 20.88 15.60
N PRO A 34 0.36 21.23 16.61
CA PRO A 34 -0.32 20.23 17.44
C PRO A 34 -1.38 19.48 16.62
N PRO A 35 -1.67 18.21 16.98
CA PRO A 35 -2.78 17.50 16.37
C PRO A 35 -4.10 18.16 16.74
N ARG A 36 -5.00 18.34 15.76
CA ARG A 36 -6.39 18.76 16.02
C ARG A 36 -7.24 17.58 16.48
N PRO A 37 -8.36 17.83 17.17
CA PRO A 37 -9.33 16.79 17.48
C PRO A 37 -9.78 16.03 16.22
N TYR A 38 -10.01 14.73 16.35
CA TYR A 38 -10.50 13.85 15.31
C TYR A 38 -11.75 13.08 15.77
N ALA A 39 -12.50 12.55 14.84
CA ALA A 39 -13.71 11.77 15.11
C ALA A 39 -13.40 10.56 16.03
N ARG A 40 -14.31 10.21 16.91
CA ARG A 40 -14.23 9.04 17.79
C ARG A 40 -14.14 7.74 16.98
N CYS A 41 -14.85 7.66 15.88
CA CYS A 41 -14.87 6.50 14.99
C CYS A 41 -15.27 6.89 13.54
N LEU A 42 -15.00 5.99 12.58
CA LEU A 42 -15.33 6.20 11.16
C LEU A 42 -16.83 6.42 10.91
N GLY A 43 -17.69 5.82 11.73
CA GLY A 43 -19.14 6.00 11.61
C GLY A 43 -19.61 7.45 11.79
N GLU A 44 -18.88 8.28 12.56
CA GLU A 44 -19.23 9.71 12.72
C GLU A 44 -19.10 10.49 11.39
N TYR A 45 -18.16 10.12 10.53
CA TYR A 45 -18.09 10.74 9.20
C TYR A 45 -19.27 10.35 8.32
N LEU A 46 -19.70 9.07 8.37
CA LEU A 46 -20.89 8.62 7.62
C LEU A 46 -22.15 9.37 8.09
N GLU A 47 -22.37 9.45 9.41
CA GLU A 47 -23.51 10.18 9.98
C GLU A 47 -23.51 11.65 9.57
N ARG A 48 -22.34 12.30 9.65
CA ARG A 48 -22.16 13.69 9.26
C ARG A 48 -22.50 13.91 7.79
N TRP A 49 -21.91 13.15 6.88
CA TRP A 49 -22.09 13.40 5.45
C TRP A 49 -23.47 12.99 4.96
N ALA A 50 -24.08 11.95 5.53
CA ALA A 50 -25.47 11.61 5.25
C ALA A 50 -26.45 12.72 5.66
N ALA A 51 -26.12 13.52 6.67
CA ALA A 51 -26.89 14.69 7.08
C ALA A 51 -26.58 15.95 6.26
N GLU A 52 -25.30 16.23 5.97
CA GLU A 52 -24.87 17.45 5.29
C GLU A 52 -24.97 17.37 3.75
N LYS A 53 -24.82 16.16 3.17
CA LYS A 53 -24.74 15.90 1.72
C LYS A 53 -25.56 14.67 1.29
N PRO A 54 -26.83 14.55 1.70
CA PRO A 54 -27.62 13.32 1.54
C PRO A 54 -27.67 12.80 0.10
N ASP A 55 -27.79 13.69 -0.86
CA ASP A 55 -28.00 13.38 -2.28
C ASP A 55 -26.70 13.31 -3.09
N GLU A 56 -25.54 13.64 -2.49
CA GLU A 56 -24.26 13.52 -3.18
C GLU A 56 -23.81 12.05 -3.22
N VAL A 57 -23.19 11.68 -4.34
CA VAL A 57 -22.68 10.32 -4.54
C VAL A 57 -21.47 10.07 -3.65
N PHE A 58 -21.53 9.01 -2.84
CA PHE A 58 -20.37 8.53 -2.09
C PHE A 58 -19.58 7.48 -2.88
N LEU A 59 -20.26 6.43 -3.36
CA LEU A 59 -19.60 5.36 -4.11
C LEU A 59 -20.23 5.20 -5.49
N ALA A 60 -19.38 4.90 -6.47
CA ALA A 60 -19.79 4.53 -7.81
C ALA A 60 -19.00 3.29 -8.25
N GLU A 61 -19.67 2.27 -8.74
CA GLU A 61 -19.09 1.04 -9.29
C GLU A 61 -19.65 0.79 -10.68
N ARG A 62 -18.82 0.29 -11.58
CA ARG A 62 -19.29 0.03 -12.94
C ARG A 62 -19.98 -1.33 -13.04
N GLU A 63 -21.22 -1.32 -13.51
CA GLU A 63 -21.95 -2.51 -13.96
C GLU A 63 -22.10 -2.45 -15.49
N ALA A 64 -21.38 -3.33 -16.19
CA ALA A 64 -21.20 -3.26 -17.64
C ALA A 64 -20.76 -1.85 -18.09
N GLU A 65 -21.62 -1.11 -18.80
CA GLU A 65 -21.30 0.22 -19.33
C GLU A 65 -21.81 1.37 -18.46
N ILE A 66 -22.54 1.08 -17.37
CA ILE A 66 -23.24 2.08 -16.55
C ILE A 66 -22.57 2.18 -15.17
N TRP A 67 -22.49 3.39 -14.62
CA TRP A 67 -22.09 3.60 -13.23
C TRP A 67 -23.30 3.37 -12.30
N ARG A 68 -23.28 2.28 -11.52
CA ARG A 68 -24.12 2.11 -10.34
C ARG A 68 -23.59 3.06 -9.26
N LYS A 69 -24.44 3.93 -8.77
CA LYS A 69 -24.08 4.97 -7.79
C LYS A 69 -24.93 4.82 -6.55
N ILE A 70 -24.35 5.08 -5.38
CA ILE A 70 -25.08 5.22 -4.13
C ILE A 70 -24.71 6.55 -3.47
N THR A 71 -25.71 7.23 -2.93
CA THR A 71 -25.56 8.49 -2.23
C THR A 71 -25.13 8.28 -0.77
N TRP A 72 -24.78 9.35 -0.08
CA TRP A 72 -24.49 9.30 1.35
C TRP A 72 -25.71 8.85 2.17
N ALA A 73 -26.92 9.35 1.85
CA ALA A 73 -28.14 8.95 2.55
C ALA A 73 -28.47 7.48 2.32
N GLU A 74 -28.40 7.00 1.07
CA GLU A 74 -28.61 5.58 0.73
C GLU A 74 -27.57 4.69 1.42
N THR A 75 -26.32 5.10 1.42
CA THR A 75 -25.25 4.36 2.11
C THR A 75 -25.55 4.21 3.60
N ARG A 76 -25.93 5.30 4.28
CA ARG A 76 -26.29 5.26 5.71
C ARG A 76 -27.48 4.33 5.95
N ALA A 77 -28.51 4.42 5.14
CA ALA A 77 -29.71 3.58 5.27
C ALA A 77 -29.36 2.08 5.15
N LEU A 78 -28.56 1.72 4.13
CA LEU A 78 -28.09 0.34 3.92
C LEU A 78 -27.15 -0.13 5.04
N VAL A 79 -26.27 0.74 5.54
CA VAL A 79 -25.39 0.43 6.69
C VAL A 79 -26.22 0.09 7.92
N TYR A 80 -27.31 0.80 8.20
CA TYR A 80 -28.18 0.52 9.34
C TYR A 80 -28.92 -0.83 9.20
N THR A 81 -29.44 -1.16 8.02
CA THR A 81 -30.13 -2.45 7.80
C THR A 81 -29.14 -3.63 7.89
N ILE A 82 -27.96 -3.50 7.28
CA ILE A 82 -26.91 -4.52 7.36
C ILE A 82 -26.40 -4.65 8.81
N ALA A 83 -26.17 -3.55 9.51
CA ALA A 83 -25.73 -3.55 10.91
C ALA A 83 -26.73 -4.28 11.83
N THR A 84 -28.04 -4.06 11.64
CA THR A 84 -29.09 -4.83 12.36
C THR A 84 -28.93 -6.33 12.10
N SER A 85 -28.81 -6.71 10.83
CA SER A 85 -28.65 -8.10 10.41
C SER A 85 -27.39 -8.74 10.98
N LEU A 86 -26.30 -7.98 11.12
CA LEU A 86 -25.07 -8.43 11.78
C LEU A 86 -25.24 -8.62 13.30
N LEU A 87 -25.93 -7.70 13.98
CA LEU A 87 -26.24 -7.83 15.40
C LEU A 87 -27.05 -9.11 15.69
N GLU A 88 -28.09 -9.38 14.90
CA GLU A 88 -28.91 -10.60 15.01
C GLU A 88 -28.10 -11.88 14.80
N ARG A 89 -27.04 -11.85 14.00
CA ARG A 89 -26.13 -12.98 13.76
C ARG A 89 -25.08 -13.15 14.86
N GLY A 90 -24.99 -12.23 15.77
CA GLY A 90 -24.03 -12.30 16.89
C GLY A 90 -22.58 -12.20 16.46
N VAL A 91 -22.27 -11.34 15.48
CA VAL A 91 -20.88 -10.98 15.14
C VAL A 91 -20.24 -10.22 16.32
N SER A 92 -18.94 -10.35 16.49
CA SER A 92 -18.22 -9.72 17.60
C SER A 92 -16.74 -9.53 17.25
N THR A 93 -15.98 -8.92 18.16
CA THR A 93 -14.52 -8.82 18.00
C THR A 93 -13.86 -10.20 17.92
N GLU A 94 -14.33 -11.17 18.70
CA GLU A 94 -13.80 -12.55 18.70
C GLU A 94 -14.27 -13.37 17.48
N ARG A 95 -15.39 -12.99 16.90
CA ARG A 95 -16.04 -13.62 15.75
C ARG A 95 -16.35 -12.57 14.70
N PRO A 96 -15.31 -11.99 14.03
CA PRO A 96 -15.43 -10.86 13.12
C PRO A 96 -16.09 -11.24 11.79
N VAL A 97 -16.21 -10.22 10.92
CA VAL A 97 -16.63 -10.38 9.53
C VAL A 97 -15.38 -10.49 8.66
N ALA A 98 -15.22 -11.58 7.92
CA ALA A 98 -14.18 -11.74 6.89
C ALA A 98 -14.74 -11.38 5.51
N ILE A 99 -13.91 -10.75 4.67
CA ILE A 99 -14.27 -10.32 3.32
C ILE A 99 -13.27 -10.91 2.32
N LEU A 100 -13.74 -11.82 1.46
CA LEU A 100 -13.01 -12.42 0.34
C LEU A 100 -13.54 -11.81 -0.96
N SER A 101 -13.13 -10.58 -1.25
CA SER A 101 -13.66 -9.82 -2.38
C SER A 101 -12.65 -8.78 -2.86
N ASP A 102 -12.65 -8.47 -4.14
CA ASP A 102 -12.12 -7.20 -4.63
C ASP A 102 -12.96 -6.03 -4.08
N ASN A 103 -12.60 -4.79 -4.43
CA ASN A 103 -13.36 -3.61 -4.05
C ASN A 103 -14.75 -3.64 -4.71
N SER A 104 -15.79 -3.38 -3.94
CA SER A 104 -17.18 -3.28 -4.44
C SER A 104 -18.05 -2.46 -3.49
N ILE A 105 -19.22 -2.07 -3.92
CA ILE A 105 -20.20 -1.38 -3.07
C ILE A 105 -20.60 -2.29 -1.90
N GLU A 106 -20.84 -3.58 -2.14
CA GLU A 106 -21.21 -4.54 -1.09
C GLU A 106 -20.10 -4.73 -0.06
N HIS A 107 -18.84 -4.78 -0.49
CA HIS A 107 -17.67 -4.80 0.40
C HIS A 107 -17.67 -3.55 1.31
N ALA A 108 -17.85 -2.36 0.72
CA ALA A 108 -17.87 -1.10 1.48
C ALA A 108 -19.01 -1.06 2.50
N LEU A 109 -20.24 -1.40 2.07
CA LEU A 109 -21.41 -1.40 2.90
C LEU A 109 -21.28 -2.35 4.09
N LEU A 110 -20.82 -3.58 3.85
CA LEU A 110 -20.60 -4.56 4.90
C LEU A 110 -19.50 -4.12 5.88
N ALA A 111 -18.41 -3.58 5.37
CA ALA A 111 -17.31 -3.09 6.19
C ALA A 111 -17.74 -1.91 7.07
N LEU A 112 -18.45 -0.93 6.50
CA LEU A 112 -18.98 0.21 7.23
C LEU A 112 -20.01 -0.23 8.29
N ALA A 113 -20.92 -1.15 7.95
CA ALA A 113 -21.93 -1.65 8.87
C ALA A 113 -21.33 -2.38 10.08
N ALA A 114 -20.35 -3.25 9.86
CA ALA A 114 -19.65 -3.94 10.93
C ALA A 114 -18.90 -2.95 11.84
N MET A 115 -18.10 -2.05 11.26
CA MET A 115 -17.35 -1.03 12.03
C MET A 115 -18.28 -0.06 12.77
N HIS A 116 -19.48 0.22 12.23
CA HIS A 116 -20.48 1.10 12.85
C HIS A 116 -21.03 0.54 14.16
N ILE A 117 -21.10 -0.78 14.30
CA ILE A 117 -21.53 -1.47 15.52
C ILE A 117 -20.36 -1.98 16.37
N GLY A 118 -19.12 -1.53 16.10
CA GLY A 118 -17.93 -1.89 16.86
C GLY A 118 -17.37 -3.29 16.59
N VAL A 119 -17.72 -3.91 15.48
CA VAL A 119 -17.22 -5.22 15.05
C VAL A 119 -16.13 -5.04 14.00
N PRO A 120 -14.95 -5.68 14.16
CA PRO A 120 -13.88 -5.57 13.19
C PRO A 120 -14.20 -6.32 11.89
N VAL A 121 -13.70 -5.78 10.78
CA VAL A 121 -13.67 -6.47 9.50
C VAL A 121 -12.27 -6.95 9.16
N ALA A 122 -12.19 -8.07 8.47
CA ALA A 122 -10.97 -8.68 8.01
C ALA A 122 -11.01 -8.84 6.49
N PRO A 123 -10.69 -7.80 5.71
CA PRO A 123 -10.56 -7.93 4.27
C PRO A 123 -9.29 -8.73 3.95
N ILE A 124 -9.48 -9.88 3.30
CA ILE A 124 -8.43 -10.83 2.98
C ILE A 124 -8.09 -10.71 1.50
N SER A 125 -6.81 -10.73 1.17
CA SER A 125 -6.35 -10.59 -0.21
C SER A 125 -7.00 -11.62 -1.13
N PRO A 126 -7.63 -11.20 -2.25
CA PRO A 126 -8.16 -12.10 -3.26
C PRO A 126 -7.11 -13.08 -3.82
N ALA A 127 -5.84 -12.71 -3.81
CA ALA A 127 -4.76 -13.56 -4.26
C ALA A 127 -4.63 -14.87 -3.45
N TYR A 128 -4.97 -14.85 -2.16
CA TYR A 128 -4.96 -16.06 -1.32
C TYR A 128 -6.13 -17.00 -1.59
N SER A 129 -7.15 -16.52 -2.30
CA SER A 129 -8.32 -17.30 -2.72
C SER A 129 -8.31 -17.70 -4.19
N LEU A 130 -7.76 -16.85 -5.07
CA LEU A 130 -7.90 -16.97 -6.53
C LEU A 130 -6.60 -17.38 -7.24
N ILE A 131 -5.43 -17.10 -6.63
CA ILE A 131 -4.11 -17.39 -7.22
C ILE A 131 -3.42 -18.52 -6.46
N SER A 132 -3.57 -18.57 -5.14
CA SER A 132 -3.02 -19.63 -4.29
C SER A 132 -3.61 -20.99 -4.68
N ARG A 133 -2.77 -22.03 -4.69
CA ARG A 133 -3.17 -23.42 -5.00
C ARG A 133 -3.38 -24.25 -3.75
N ASP A 134 -2.63 -23.98 -2.67
CA ASP A 134 -2.70 -24.72 -1.41
C ASP A 134 -3.63 -24.07 -0.37
N PHE A 135 -3.98 -22.78 -0.57
CA PHE A 135 -4.78 -21.97 0.34
C PHE A 135 -4.20 -21.87 1.76
N ALA A 136 -2.90 -22.15 1.94
CA ALA A 136 -2.30 -22.24 3.27
C ALA A 136 -2.44 -20.93 4.05
N LYS A 137 -2.18 -19.77 3.41
CA LYS A 137 -2.33 -18.45 4.04
C LYS A 137 -3.79 -18.14 4.37
N LEU A 138 -4.72 -18.45 3.48
CA LEU A 138 -6.16 -18.26 3.73
C LEU A 138 -6.62 -19.10 4.94
N LYS A 139 -6.26 -20.38 4.99
CA LYS A 139 -6.56 -21.29 6.11
C LYS A 139 -6.00 -20.75 7.43
N ALA A 140 -4.74 -20.30 7.43
CA ALA A 140 -4.10 -19.73 8.61
C ALA A 140 -4.82 -18.48 9.12
N ILE A 141 -5.21 -17.57 8.21
CA ILE A 141 -5.96 -16.35 8.55
C ILE A 141 -7.32 -16.71 9.14
N VAL A 142 -8.10 -17.57 8.48
CA VAL A 142 -9.45 -17.96 8.95
C VAL A 142 -9.37 -18.65 10.31
N SER A 143 -8.36 -19.50 10.53
CA SER A 143 -8.12 -20.15 11.83
C SER A 143 -7.74 -19.15 12.93
N LEU A 144 -6.98 -18.10 12.60
CA LEU A 144 -6.55 -17.06 13.55
C LEU A 144 -7.72 -16.18 14.02
N ILE A 145 -8.56 -15.71 13.07
CA ILE A 145 -9.63 -14.75 13.37
C ILE A 145 -10.98 -15.41 13.66
N GLN A 146 -11.19 -16.66 13.26
CA GLN A 146 -12.43 -17.44 13.47
C GLN A 146 -13.70 -16.64 13.13
N PRO A 147 -13.90 -16.21 11.88
CA PRO A 147 -14.97 -15.28 11.53
C PRO A 147 -16.35 -15.90 11.79
N LYS A 148 -17.35 -15.08 12.11
CA LYS A 148 -18.76 -15.48 12.21
C LYS A 148 -19.44 -15.47 10.84
N LEU A 149 -19.02 -14.54 9.99
CA LEU A 149 -19.53 -14.37 8.64
C LEU A 149 -18.35 -14.18 7.68
N ILE A 150 -18.44 -14.86 6.54
CA ILE A 150 -17.50 -14.71 5.42
C ILE A 150 -18.29 -14.20 4.21
N PHE A 151 -17.92 -13.02 3.72
CA PHE A 151 -18.50 -12.47 2.50
C PHE A 151 -17.62 -12.80 1.30
N VAL A 152 -18.25 -13.21 0.20
CA VAL A 152 -17.65 -13.34 -1.12
C VAL A 152 -18.44 -12.53 -2.14
N GLN A 153 -17.77 -11.86 -3.06
CA GLN A 153 -18.47 -11.12 -4.11
C GLN A 153 -19.18 -12.06 -5.10
N ASP A 154 -18.61 -13.23 -5.35
CA ASP A 154 -19.11 -14.22 -6.31
C ASP A 154 -18.85 -15.65 -5.78
N ALA A 155 -19.92 -16.41 -5.51
CA ALA A 155 -19.77 -17.74 -4.89
C ALA A 155 -19.07 -18.76 -5.80
N ASP A 156 -19.27 -18.69 -7.12
CA ASP A 156 -18.65 -19.61 -8.06
C ASP A 156 -17.15 -19.31 -8.20
N LEU A 157 -16.77 -18.02 -8.28
CA LEU A 157 -15.38 -17.61 -8.39
C LEU A 157 -14.56 -18.03 -7.16
N TYR A 158 -15.14 -17.97 -5.96
CA TYR A 158 -14.49 -18.32 -4.70
C TYR A 158 -14.74 -19.76 -4.23
N ALA A 159 -15.43 -20.61 -5.02
CA ALA A 159 -15.86 -21.95 -4.60
C ALA A 159 -14.73 -22.84 -4.06
N GLN A 160 -13.56 -22.87 -4.74
CA GLN A 160 -12.41 -23.68 -4.30
C GLN A 160 -11.83 -23.17 -2.97
N ALA A 161 -11.75 -21.84 -2.78
CA ALA A 161 -11.29 -21.24 -1.53
C ALA A 161 -12.26 -21.55 -0.38
N LEU A 162 -13.57 -21.42 -0.61
CA LEU A 162 -14.60 -21.73 0.39
C LEU A 162 -14.56 -23.21 0.80
N GLN A 163 -14.40 -24.11 -0.17
CA GLN A 163 -14.22 -25.56 0.11
C GLN A 163 -12.95 -25.81 0.94
N ALA A 164 -11.85 -25.13 0.63
CA ALA A 164 -10.57 -25.32 1.31
C ALA A 164 -10.58 -24.89 2.78
N ILE A 165 -11.36 -23.87 3.15
CA ILE A 165 -11.45 -23.37 4.53
C ILE A 165 -12.50 -24.10 5.38
N SER A 166 -13.34 -24.98 4.78
CA SER A 166 -14.40 -25.75 5.44
C SER A 166 -15.07 -24.87 6.51
N ALA A 167 -15.93 -23.98 6.11
CA ALA A 167 -16.38 -22.77 6.84
C ALA A 167 -16.68 -22.94 8.35
N GLN A 168 -15.77 -23.39 9.14
CA GLN A 168 -15.71 -23.59 10.61
C GLN A 168 -16.88 -22.97 11.43
N GLY A 169 -18.14 -23.18 10.96
CA GLY A 169 -19.35 -22.59 11.52
C GLY A 169 -19.57 -21.11 11.18
N ALA A 170 -18.88 -20.56 10.17
CA ALA A 170 -19.17 -19.24 9.63
C ALA A 170 -20.30 -19.31 8.59
N GLU A 171 -21.19 -18.32 8.60
CA GLU A 171 -22.17 -18.12 7.53
C GLU A 171 -21.44 -17.55 6.29
N ILE A 172 -21.70 -18.14 5.12
CA ILE A 172 -21.19 -17.64 3.84
C ILE A 172 -22.26 -16.74 3.21
N VAL A 173 -21.90 -15.50 2.93
CA VAL A 173 -22.75 -14.53 2.24
C VAL A 173 -22.17 -14.23 0.88
N ALA A 174 -22.98 -14.26 -0.19
CA ALA A 174 -22.54 -13.99 -1.54
C ALA A 174 -23.39 -12.88 -2.21
N ALA A 175 -22.75 -12.00 -2.97
CA ALA A 175 -23.43 -10.97 -3.74
C ALA A 175 -23.88 -11.48 -5.13
N ARG A 176 -23.13 -12.40 -5.72
CA ARG A 176 -23.39 -12.97 -7.06
C ARG A 176 -23.25 -14.49 -7.05
N ASN A 177 -23.92 -15.13 -8.01
CA ASN A 177 -23.85 -16.58 -8.22
C ASN A 177 -24.09 -17.37 -6.93
N VAL A 178 -25.17 -17.00 -6.22
CA VAL A 178 -25.53 -17.60 -4.93
C VAL A 178 -25.74 -19.11 -5.10
N SER A 179 -24.94 -19.93 -4.45
CA SER A 179 -24.97 -21.39 -4.52
C SER A 179 -25.66 -21.98 -3.27
N PRO A 180 -26.09 -23.27 -3.31
CA PRO A 180 -26.63 -23.96 -2.14
C PRO A 180 -25.67 -23.86 -0.93
N GLY A 181 -26.20 -23.45 0.23
CA GLY A 181 -25.41 -23.25 1.44
C GLY A 181 -24.82 -21.85 1.61
N THR A 182 -25.05 -20.92 0.66
CA THR A 182 -24.71 -19.51 0.79
C THR A 182 -25.95 -18.64 0.97
N THR A 183 -25.83 -17.58 1.75
CA THR A 183 -26.88 -16.58 1.96
C THR A 183 -26.73 -15.43 0.94
N PRO A 184 -27.78 -15.05 0.20
CA PRO A 184 -27.73 -13.86 -0.66
C PRO A 184 -27.45 -12.58 0.15
N PHE A 185 -26.60 -11.69 -0.38
CA PHE A 185 -26.27 -10.42 0.27
C PHE A 185 -27.51 -9.56 0.58
N GLU A 186 -28.52 -9.59 -0.27
CA GLU A 186 -29.80 -8.88 -0.09
C GLU A 186 -30.54 -9.30 1.19
N ARG A 187 -30.26 -10.48 1.74
CA ARG A 187 -30.81 -10.89 3.04
C ARG A 187 -30.26 -10.08 4.21
N LEU A 188 -29.11 -9.43 4.04
CA LEU A 188 -28.56 -8.52 5.04
C LEU A 188 -29.23 -7.14 5.01
N THR A 189 -29.94 -6.78 3.93
CA THR A 189 -30.54 -5.45 3.74
C THR A 189 -32.02 -5.42 4.11
N ALA A 190 -32.55 -6.46 4.77
CA ALA A 190 -33.93 -6.46 5.28
C ALA A 190 -34.12 -5.39 6.36
N ALA A 191 -35.34 -4.88 6.52
CA ALA A 191 -35.67 -3.89 7.55
C ALA A 191 -35.28 -4.41 8.94
N GLY A 192 -34.79 -3.51 9.82
CA GLY A 192 -34.24 -3.89 11.09
C GLY A 192 -34.42 -2.87 12.22
N ASP A 193 -33.87 -3.17 13.40
CA ASP A 193 -33.96 -2.35 14.60
C ASP A 193 -32.89 -1.23 14.58
N ALA A 194 -33.25 -0.06 14.05
CA ALA A 194 -32.38 1.12 14.06
C ALA A 194 -31.98 1.58 15.47
N ALA A 195 -32.81 1.32 16.48
CA ALA A 195 -32.47 1.69 17.86
C ALA A 195 -31.36 0.80 18.44
N ALA A 196 -31.35 -0.49 18.10
CA ALA A 196 -30.26 -1.39 18.48
C ALA A 196 -28.94 -0.97 17.85
N VAL A 197 -28.94 -0.61 16.56
CA VAL A 197 -27.77 -0.08 15.86
C VAL A 197 -27.26 1.21 16.50
N SER A 198 -28.17 2.15 16.81
CA SER A 198 -27.79 3.43 17.46
C SER A 198 -27.17 3.21 18.83
N ARG A 199 -27.65 2.24 19.64
CA ARG A 199 -27.03 1.88 20.92
C ARG A 199 -25.64 1.27 20.74
N ALA A 200 -25.48 0.36 19.77
CA ALA A 200 -24.18 -0.24 19.47
C ALA A 200 -23.18 0.82 18.97
N PHE A 201 -23.60 1.71 18.08
CA PHE A 201 -22.81 2.83 17.59
C PHE A 201 -22.34 3.76 18.71
N ALA A 202 -23.22 4.10 19.65
CA ALA A 202 -22.87 4.94 20.81
C ALA A 202 -21.81 4.29 21.71
N ALA A 203 -21.73 2.96 21.74
CA ALA A 203 -20.74 2.20 22.53
C ALA A 203 -19.35 2.10 21.87
N VAL A 204 -19.21 2.40 20.57
CA VAL A 204 -17.92 2.38 19.87
C VAL A 204 -16.98 3.42 20.48
N GLN A 205 -15.75 3.04 20.80
CA GLN A 205 -14.71 3.89 21.38
C GLN A 205 -13.53 4.05 20.42
N PRO A 206 -12.65 5.03 20.61
CA PRO A 206 -11.44 5.17 19.80
C PRO A 206 -10.56 3.91 19.76
N GLU A 207 -10.51 3.17 20.86
CA GLU A 207 -9.74 1.92 21.02
C GLU A 207 -10.45 0.70 20.43
N THR A 208 -11.73 0.81 20.05
CA THR A 208 -12.47 -0.28 19.40
C THR A 208 -11.75 -0.70 18.11
N ILE A 209 -11.53 -2.00 17.96
CA ILE A 209 -10.89 -2.57 16.78
C ILE A 209 -11.82 -2.40 15.58
N ALA A 210 -11.34 -1.74 14.54
CA ALA A 210 -12.08 -1.51 13.29
C ALA A 210 -11.77 -2.57 12.23
N LYS A 211 -10.48 -2.92 12.09
CA LYS A 211 -10.02 -3.85 11.04
C LYS A 211 -8.90 -4.76 11.54
N PHE A 212 -8.84 -5.96 10.99
CA PHE A 212 -7.64 -6.79 10.94
C PHE A 212 -7.09 -6.77 9.51
N LEU A 213 -5.92 -6.19 9.34
CA LEU A 213 -5.21 -6.21 8.07
C LEU A 213 -4.03 -7.18 8.15
N PHE A 214 -3.80 -7.95 7.08
CA PHE A 214 -2.81 -9.02 7.12
C PHE A 214 -1.51 -8.61 6.44
N THR A 215 -0.40 -8.88 7.11
CA THR A 215 0.94 -8.70 6.55
C THR A 215 1.69 -10.02 6.56
N SER A 216 2.57 -10.21 5.58
CA SER A 216 3.46 -11.38 5.55
C SER A 216 4.54 -11.18 6.61
N GLY A 217 4.48 -11.95 7.69
CA GLY A 217 5.53 -11.97 8.70
C GLY A 217 6.86 -12.51 8.14
N SER A 218 7.96 -12.18 8.81
CA SER A 218 9.29 -12.76 8.52
C SER A 218 9.33 -14.29 8.60
N THR A 219 8.40 -14.89 9.32
CA THR A 219 8.21 -16.35 9.46
C THR A 219 7.35 -16.97 8.36
N GLY A 220 6.88 -16.19 7.37
CA GLY A 220 5.96 -16.65 6.32
C GLY A 220 4.50 -16.77 6.75
N GLN A 221 4.20 -16.77 8.05
CA GLN A 221 2.83 -16.81 8.56
C GLN A 221 2.20 -15.41 8.59
N PRO A 222 0.91 -15.27 8.23
CA PRO A 222 0.21 -14.00 8.26
C PRO A 222 0.11 -13.45 9.69
N LYS A 223 0.39 -12.14 9.85
CA LYS A 223 0.15 -11.38 11.07
C LYS A 223 -1.13 -10.58 10.89
N ALA A 224 -2.04 -10.66 11.85
CA ALA A 224 -3.25 -9.83 11.87
C ALA A 224 -2.96 -8.53 12.61
N VAL A 225 -2.68 -7.46 11.87
CA VAL A 225 -2.42 -6.13 12.42
C VAL A 225 -3.73 -5.53 12.93
N ILE A 226 -3.78 -5.18 14.19
CA ILE A 226 -4.94 -4.51 14.79
C ILE A 226 -4.97 -3.06 14.32
N ASN A 227 -6.06 -2.66 13.67
CA ASN A 227 -6.35 -1.27 13.31
C ASN A 227 -7.54 -0.79 14.13
N THR A 228 -7.33 0.17 15.03
CA THR A 228 -8.39 0.75 15.87
C THR A 228 -9.05 1.94 15.18
N GLN A 229 -10.23 2.34 15.68
CA GLN A 229 -10.91 3.56 15.21
C GLN A 229 -10.02 4.79 15.39
N ARG A 230 -9.33 4.91 16.54
CA ARG A 230 -8.36 5.98 16.80
C ARG A 230 -7.29 6.08 15.73
N MET A 231 -6.68 4.95 15.35
CA MET A 231 -5.65 4.93 14.31
C MET A 231 -6.14 5.52 13.00
N LEU A 232 -7.33 5.09 12.56
CA LEU A 232 -7.91 5.49 11.29
C LEU A 232 -8.34 6.97 11.30
N CYS A 233 -9.04 7.40 12.35
CA CYS A 233 -9.54 8.78 12.46
C CYS A 233 -8.41 9.79 12.66
N SER A 234 -7.39 9.47 13.49
CA SER A 234 -6.22 10.33 13.65
C SER A 234 -5.44 10.49 12.34
N ASN A 235 -5.37 9.44 11.51
CA ASN A 235 -4.68 9.49 10.23
C ASN A 235 -5.41 10.39 9.21
N ILE A 236 -6.76 10.31 9.16
CA ILE A 236 -7.59 11.24 8.35
C ILE A 236 -7.32 12.69 8.77
N GLN A 237 -7.38 12.98 10.07
CA GLN A 237 -7.20 14.34 10.59
C GLN A 237 -5.79 14.87 10.39
N SER A 238 -4.77 14.06 10.65
CA SER A 238 -3.37 14.45 10.47
C SER A 238 -3.06 14.81 9.02
N ARG A 239 -3.65 14.08 8.06
CA ARG A 239 -3.56 14.40 6.64
C ARG A 239 -4.30 15.69 6.28
N ALA A 240 -5.51 15.88 6.79
CA ALA A 240 -6.27 17.11 6.56
C ALA A 240 -5.50 18.35 7.03
N GLN A 241 -4.77 18.25 8.15
CA GLN A 241 -3.90 19.33 8.61
C GLN A 241 -2.70 19.59 7.68
N ALA A 242 -2.11 18.51 7.12
CA ALA A 242 -1.00 18.63 6.18
C ALA A 242 -1.47 19.11 4.78
N TRP A 243 -2.71 18.79 4.42
CA TRP A 243 -3.37 19.15 3.17
C TRP A 243 -4.65 19.96 3.40
N PRO A 244 -4.57 21.22 3.88
CA PRO A 244 -5.75 22.04 4.18
C PRO A 244 -6.69 22.27 2.98
N PHE A 245 -6.24 22.05 1.75
CA PHE A 245 -7.10 22.13 0.57
C PHE A 245 -8.26 21.08 0.58
N LEU A 246 -8.15 20.03 1.37
CA LEU A 246 -9.23 19.05 1.58
C LEU A 246 -10.44 19.63 2.33
N GLU A 247 -10.25 20.76 3.02
CA GLU A 247 -11.35 21.51 3.66
C GLU A 247 -12.11 22.40 2.65
N ASP A 248 -11.49 22.71 1.49
CA ASP A 248 -12.06 23.60 0.48
C ASP A 248 -12.92 22.85 -0.55
N GLU A 249 -12.57 21.61 -0.86
CA GLU A 249 -13.24 20.80 -1.88
C GLU A 249 -13.20 19.31 -1.53
N SER A 250 -14.35 18.67 -1.60
CA SER A 250 -14.47 17.22 -1.39
C SER A 250 -13.72 16.44 -2.47
N PRO A 251 -12.93 15.42 -2.08
CA PRO A 251 -12.13 14.66 -3.03
C PRO A 251 -12.97 13.78 -3.96
N VAL A 252 -12.55 13.70 -5.22
CA VAL A 252 -13.06 12.73 -6.19
C VAL A 252 -11.90 11.82 -6.58
N LEU A 253 -12.05 10.53 -6.32
CA LEU A 253 -11.06 9.51 -6.67
C LEU A 253 -11.59 8.55 -7.72
N VAL A 254 -10.71 8.09 -8.60
CA VAL A 254 -10.87 6.89 -9.41
C VAL A 254 -9.76 5.95 -8.97
N ASP A 255 -10.10 4.88 -8.24
CA ASP A 255 -9.10 4.12 -7.49
C ASP A 255 -9.33 2.60 -7.58
N TRP A 256 -8.26 1.89 -7.96
CA TRP A 256 -8.21 0.43 -8.05
C TRP A 256 -7.46 -0.23 -6.89
N LEU A 257 -6.77 0.56 -6.06
CA LEU A 257 -5.94 0.03 -4.98
C LEU A 257 -6.77 -0.81 -4.00
N PRO A 258 -6.34 -2.05 -3.71
CA PRO A 258 -7.18 -3.01 -2.99
C PRO A 258 -7.41 -2.59 -1.53
N TRP A 259 -8.63 -2.79 -1.02
CA TRP A 259 -9.02 -2.40 0.34
C TRP A 259 -8.59 -3.38 1.43
N ASN A 260 -8.14 -4.57 1.06
CA ASN A 260 -7.41 -5.45 1.96
C ASN A 260 -6.00 -4.93 2.29
N HIS A 261 -5.55 -3.88 1.60
CA HIS A 261 -4.30 -3.21 1.83
C HIS A 261 -4.50 -1.82 2.44
N THR A 262 -3.64 -1.46 3.39
CA THR A 262 -3.74 -0.18 4.12
C THR A 262 -3.72 1.05 3.19
N PHE A 263 -3.06 0.98 2.02
CA PHE A 263 -3.05 2.09 1.06
C PHE A 263 -4.43 2.32 0.45
N GLY A 264 -5.07 1.31 -0.16
CA GLY A 264 -6.43 1.43 -0.70
C GLY A 264 -7.47 1.62 0.39
N GLY A 265 -7.48 0.73 1.41
CA GLY A 265 -8.55 0.64 2.39
C GLY A 265 -8.49 1.65 3.53
N ASN A 266 -7.29 2.00 4.03
CA ASN A 266 -7.16 2.97 5.12
C ASN A 266 -6.82 4.38 4.60
N ASN A 267 -6.02 4.48 3.54
CA ASN A 267 -5.66 5.78 3.00
C ASN A 267 -6.72 6.35 2.06
N ASN A 268 -7.00 5.66 0.93
CA ASN A 268 -7.83 6.22 -0.13
C ASN A 268 -9.31 6.21 0.24
N PHE A 269 -9.83 5.06 0.66
CA PHE A 269 -11.23 4.94 1.07
C PHE A 269 -11.57 5.88 2.24
N ASN A 270 -10.74 5.89 3.29
CA ASN A 270 -11.00 6.73 4.45
C ASN A 270 -10.77 8.23 4.18
N LEU A 271 -9.93 8.60 3.21
CA LEU A 271 -9.85 9.99 2.76
C LEU A 271 -11.19 10.46 2.20
N VAL A 272 -11.80 9.67 1.33
CA VAL A 272 -13.11 10.00 0.74
C VAL A 272 -14.19 10.04 1.81
N LEU A 273 -14.24 9.03 2.68
CA LEU A 273 -15.17 8.97 3.81
C LEU A 273 -15.01 10.17 4.76
N GLY A 274 -13.77 10.53 5.10
CA GLY A 274 -13.47 11.62 6.04
C GLY A 274 -13.81 13.02 5.52
N HIS A 275 -13.81 13.22 4.20
CA HIS A 275 -13.97 14.55 3.58
C HIS A 275 -15.22 14.68 2.69
N GLY A 276 -16.19 13.78 2.81
CA GLY A 276 -17.46 13.87 2.09
C GLY A 276 -17.30 13.83 0.57
N GLY A 277 -16.37 12.99 0.10
CA GLY A 277 -16.03 12.90 -1.32
C GLY A 277 -16.78 11.82 -2.09
N THR A 278 -16.35 11.58 -3.32
CA THR A 278 -16.86 10.51 -4.18
C THR A 278 -15.72 9.56 -4.57
N LEU A 279 -15.94 8.27 -4.40
CA LEU A 279 -15.03 7.21 -4.83
C LEU A 279 -15.64 6.43 -6.00
N TYR A 280 -15.03 6.55 -7.16
CA TYR A 280 -15.27 5.67 -8.30
C TYR A 280 -14.39 4.44 -8.18
N ILE A 281 -15.01 3.30 -7.90
CA ILE A 281 -14.33 2.01 -7.76
C ILE A 281 -13.87 1.56 -9.14
N ASP A 282 -12.56 1.51 -9.33
CA ASP A 282 -11.94 1.13 -10.59
C ASP A 282 -11.56 -0.35 -10.56
N ALA A 283 -12.15 -1.13 -11.45
CA ALA A 283 -11.82 -2.55 -11.62
C ALA A 283 -10.53 -2.77 -12.44
N GLY A 284 -9.90 -1.70 -12.92
CA GLY A 284 -8.63 -1.76 -13.63
C GLY A 284 -7.46 -2.17 -12.74
N LYS A 285 -6.38 -2.61 -13.37
CA LYS A 285 -5.11 -2.95 -12.71
C LYS A 285 -3.97 -2.62 -13.68
N PRO A 286 -2.72 -2.41 -13.22
CA PRO A 286 -1.58 -2.12 -14.10
C PRO A 286 -1.08 -3.39 -14.84
N LEU A 287 -1.98 -4.06 -15.52
CA LEU A 287 -1.75 -5.26 -16.31
C LEU A 287 -2.38 -5.09 -17.70
N PRO A 288 -1.80 -5.70 -18.75
CA PRO A 288 -2.39 -5.70 -20.09
C PRO A 288 -3.84 -6.20 -20.08
N GLY A 289 -4.74 -5.53 -20.77
CA GLY A 289 -6.18 -5.83 -20.79
C GLY A 289 -6.96 -5.23 -19.61
N LEU A 290 -6.31 -4.96 -18.50
CA LEU A 290 -6.94 -4.37 -17.30
C LEU A 290 -6.66 -2.87 -17.14
N ILE A 291 -5.53 -2.38 -17.60
CA ILE A 291 -5.22 -0.93 -17.57
C ILE A 291 -6.20 -0.13 -18.42
N GLU A 292 -6.71 -0.70 -19.51
CA GLU A 292 -7.68 -0.09 -20.41
C GLU A 292 -9.01 0.19 -19.71
N VAL A 293 -9.36 -0.57 -18.65
CA VAL A 293 -10.51 -0.29 -17.79
C VAL A 293 -10.30 1.03 -17.05
N SER A 294 -9.13 1.22 -16.42
CA SER A 294 -8.78 2.48 -15.77
C SER A 294 -8.75 3.65 -16.76
N VAL A 295 -8.21 3.44 -17.95
CA VAL A 295 -8.19 4.44 -19.03
C VAL A 295 -9.61 4.88 -19.39
N ARG A 296 -10.55 3.94 -19.60
CA ARG A 296 -11.96 4.24 -19.85
C ARG A 296 -12.58 5.07 -18.72
N ASN A 297 -12.36 4.65 -17.48
CA ASN A 297 -12.92 5.33 -16.32
C ASN A 297 -12.37 6.76 -16.17
N LEU A 298 -11.08 6.97 -16.38
CA LEU A 298 -10.42 8.28 -16.32
C LEU A 298 -10.77 9.20 -17.49
N ARG A 299 -11.25 8.68 -18.64
CA ARG A 299 -11.82 9.51 -19.72
C ARG A 299 -13.14 10.15 -19.32
N GLU A 300 -13.93 9.46 -18.50
CA GLU A 300 -15.27 9.90 -18.08
C GLU A 300 -15.24 10.69 -16.77
N VAL A 301 -14.32 10.37 -15.88
CA VAL A 301 -14.25 10.93 -14.53
C VAL A 301 -12.92 11.65 -14.33
N SER A 302 -12.99 12.94 -14.04
CA SER A 302 -11.83 13.78 -13.72
C SER A 302 -11.54 13.72 -12.21
N PRO A 303 -10.48 13.04 -11.75
CA PRO A 303 -10.15 12.98 -10.34
C PRO A 303 -9.60 14.32 -9.84
N THR A 304 -9.79 14.61 -8.55
CA THR A 304 -9.14 15.75 -7.87
C THR A 304 -7.81 15.36 -7.26
N ILE A 305 -7.68 14.11 -6.85
CA ILE A 305 -6.46 13.48 -6.34
C ILE A 305 -6.29 12.15 -7.02
N TYR A 306 -5.08 11.83 -7.44
CA TYR A 306 -4.80 10.53 -8.03
C TYR A 306 -3.71 9.79 -7.26
N TYR A 307 -4.06 8.61 -6.74
CA TYR A 307 -3.17 7.72 -6.01
C TYR A 307 -2.74 6.55 -6.88
N ASN A 308 -1.46 6.22 -6.88
CA ASN A 308 -1.02 5.01 -7.54
C ASN A 308 0.33 4.54 -6.98
N VAL A 309 0.71 3.32 -7.36
CA VAL A 309 2.07 2.79 -7.22
C VAL A 309 2.87 3.08 -8.48
N PRO A 310 4.22 3.08 -8.45
CA PRO A 310 5.04 3.39 -9.63
C PRO A 310 4.68 2.58 -10.89
N ARG A 311 4.39 1.28 -10.74
CA ARG A 311 3.95 0.42 -11.84
C ARG A 311 2.63 0.89 -12.47
N GLY A 312 1.70 1.41 -11.66
CA GLY A 312 0.44 1.94 -12.19
C GLY A 312 0.64 3.20 -13.02
N PHE A 313 1.58 4.07 -12.62
CA PHE A 313 1.96 5.23 -13.43
C PHE A 313 2.64 4.81 -14.74
N ASP A 314 3.57 3.85 -14.68
CA ASP A 314 4.25 3.34 -15.88
C ASP A 314 3.26 2.76 -16.90
N ALA A 315 2.27 1.99 -16.42
CA ALA A 315 1.23 1.44 -17.29
C ALA A 315 0.27 2.49 -17.87
N LEU A 316 -0.03 3.57 -17.13
CA LEU A 316 -0.98 4.61 -17.56
C LEU A 316 -0.36 5.65 -18.49
N LEU A 317 0.92 5.99 -18.29
CA LEU A 317 1.61 7.06 -19.03
C LEU A 317 1.54 6.94 -20.54
N PRO A 318 1.74 5.76 -21.19
CA PRO A 318 1.64 5.63 -22.64
C PRO A 318 0.26 6.01 -23.19
N PHE A 319 -0.80 5.82 -22.42
CA PHE A 319 -2.16 6.22 -22.80
C PHE A 319 -2.35 7.73 -22.63
N LEU A 320 -1.87 8.33 -21.53
CA LEU A 320 -1.89 9.78 -21.34
C LEU A 320 -1.12 10.54 -22.42
N GLU A 321 -0.02 9.98 -22.92
CA GLU A 321 0.76 10.57 -24.00
C GLU A 321 0.06 10.55 -25.35
N LYS A 322 -0.69 9.49 -25.66
CA LYS A 322 -1.31 9.27 -26.97
C LYS A 322 -2.73 9.79 -27.06
N ASP A 323 -3.47 9.81 -25.95
CA ASP A 323 -4.90 10.11 -25.92
C ASP A 323 -5.16 11.49 -25.31
N ALA A 324 -5.42 12.48 -26.16
CA ALA A 324 -5.69 13.85 -25.75
C ALA A 324 -7.01 14.00 -24.96
N ALA A 325 -8.02 13.16 -25.19
CA ALA A 325 -9.28 13.21 -24.46
C ALA A 325 -9.08 12.69 -23.03
N LEU A 326 -8.38 11.56 -22.87
CA LEU A 326 -7.97 11.04 -21.58
C LEU A 326 -7.13 12.07 -20.80
N ARG A 327 -6.13 12.66 -21.45
CA ARG A 327 -5.22 13.62 -20.83
C ARG A 327 -5.98 14.85 -20.32
N ARG A 328 -6.87 15.42 -21.14
CA ARG A 328 -7.74 16.54 -20.71
C ARG A 328 -8.60 16.18 -19.52
N SER A 329 -9.30 15.02 -19.55
CA SER A 329 -10.12 14.58 -18.43
C SER A 329 -9.28 14.36 -17.16
N PHE A 330 -8.16 13.65 -17.29
CA PHE A 330 -7.29 13.33 -16.16
C PHE A 330 -6.75 14.56 -15.44
N PHE A 331 -6.29 15.58 -16.18
CA PHE A 331 -5.72 16.79 -15.58
C PHE A 331 -6.73 17.91 -15.31
N ALA A 332 -7.99 17.81 -15.77
CA ALA A 332 -8.98 18.89 -15.70
C ALA A 332 -9.20 19.43 -14.28
N ARG A 333 -9.24 18.56 -13.27
CA ARG A 333 -9.49 18.91 -11.86
C ARG A 333 -8.35 18.47 -10.93
N LEU A 334 -7.31 17.88 -11.47
CA LEU A 334 -6.27 17.22 -10.69
C LEU A 334 -5.45 18.25 -9.90
N LYS A 335 -5.50 18.18 -8.59
CA LYS A 335 -4.75 19.04 -7.67
C LYS A 335 -3.41 18.44 -7.27
N ILE A 336 -3.37 17.11 -7.09
CA ILE A 336 -2.20 16.42 -6.57
C ILE A 336 -2.15 14.97 -7.04
N VAL A 337 -0.95 14.49 -7.27
CA VAL A 337 -0.65 13.07 -7.49
C VAL A 337 0.17 12.56 -6.33
N LEU A 338 -0.20 11.41 -5.78
CA LEU A 338 0.59 10.74 -4.74
C LEU A 338 1.00 9.35 -5.18
N TYR A 339 2.29 9.07 -5.07
CA TYR A 339 2.85 7.72 -5.22
C TYR A 339 3.36 7.21 -3.87
N ALA A 340 3.21 5.91 -3.63
CA ALA A 340 3.70 5.26 -2.43
C ALA A 340 4.07 3.80 -2.69
N ALA A 341 4.53 3.11 -1.65
CA ALA A 341 4.96 1.72 -1.63
C ALA A 341 6.32 1.44 -2.31
N ALA A 342 6.77 2.28 -3.24
CA ALA A 342 8.11 2.26 -3.81
C ALA A 342 8.48 3.67 -4.30
N ALA A 343 9.78 3.94 -4.51
CA ALA A 343 10.23 5.18 -5.10
C ALA A 343 9.80 5.27 -6.58
N LEU A 344 9.28 6.42 -6.99
CA LEU A 344 8.92 6.67 -8.38
C LEU A 344 10.21 6.91 -9.19
N PRO A 345 10.47 6.17 -10.29
CA PRO A 345 11.61 6.44 -11.16
C PRO A 345 11.59 7.88 -11.69
N ALA A 346 12.74 8.56 -11.67
CA ALA A 346 12.84 9.96 -12.11
C ALA A 346 12.29 10.20 -13.54
N PRO A 347 12.52 9.31 -14.54
CA PRO A 347 11.93 9.50 -15.87
C PRO A 347 10.39 9.50 -15.87
N LEU A 348 9.74 8.68 -15.02
CA LEU A 348 8.27 8.68 -14.89
C LEU A 348 7.78 9.99 -14.25
N TRP A 349 8.50 10.48 -13.24
CA TRP A 349 8.21 11.75 -12.59
C TRP A 349 8.26 12.91 -13.60
N GLU A 350 9.33 13.00 -14.39
CA GLU A 350 9.49 14.06 -15.39
C GLU A 350 8.43 13.98 -16.50
N ARG A 351 8.06 12.77 -16.94
CA ARG A 351 6.98 12.59 -17.94
C ARG A 351 5.64 13.09 -17.41
N LEU A 352 5.27 12.76 -16.16
CA LEU A 352 4.02 13.25 -15.55
C LEU A 352 4.03 14.78 -15.42
N ARG A 353 5.13 15.37 -14.96
CA ARG A 353 5.28 16.83 -14.83
C ARG A 353 5.12 17.52 -16.19
N ARG A 354 5.78 17.01 -17.22
CA ARG A 354 5.69 17.53 -18.57
C ARG A 354 4.25 17.50 -19.09
N LEU A 355 3.59 16.33 -19.02
CA LEU A 355 2.21 16.17 -19.52
C LEU A 355 1.24 17.10 -18.81
N SER A 356 1.35 17.25 -17.48
CA SER A 356 0.48 18.16 -16.75
C SER A 356 0.71 19.62 -17.16
N THR A 357 1.96 20.03 -17.36
CA THR A 357 2.33 21.38 -17.78
C THR A 357 1.86 21.67 -19.21
N GLU A 358 2.05 20.73 -20.13
CA GLU A 358 1.59 20.84 -21.53
C GLU A 358 0.06 20.97 -21.61
N GLU A 359 -0.69 20.20 -20.79
CA GLU A 359 -2.15 20.20 -20.84
C GLU A 359 -2.78 21.41 -20.12
N THR A 360 -2.23 21.84 -18.98
CA THR A 360 -2.89 22.82 -18.11
C THR A 360 -2.14 24.15 -17.98
N GLY A 361 -0.93 24.24 -18.53
CA GLY A 361 -0.02 25.39 -18.30
C GLY A 361 0.62 25.38 -16.90
N ARG A 362 0.32 24.40 -16.05
CA ARG A 362 0.82 24.28 -14.68
C ARG A 362 1.25 22.85 -14.37
N CYS A 363 2.22 22.72 -13.48
CA CYS A 363 2.67 21.42 -12.99
C CYS A 363 1.84 20.98 -11.80
N VAL A 364 1.19 19.80 -11.90
CA VAL A 364 0.53 19.16 -10.76
C VAL A 364 1.59 18.66 -9.77
N PRO A 365 1.51 19.00 -8.48
CA PRO A 365 2.43 18.49 -7.48
C PRO A 365 2.40 16.96 -7.38
N LEU A 366 3.59 16.35 -7.45
CA LEU A 366 3.78 14.93 -7.21
C LEU A 366 4.34 14.76 -5.81
N THR A 367 3.63 14.01 -4.98
CA THR A 367 3.91 13.82 -3.56
C THR A 367 4.10 12.35 -3.22
N SER A 368 4.65 12.11 -2.05
CA SER A 368 4.84 10.77 -1.50
C SER A 368 4.50 10.76 -0.02
N ALA A 369 4.23 9.58 0.50
CA ALA A 369 4.01 9.33 1.91
C ALA A 369 4.74 8.04 2.33
N TRP A 370 5.09 7.94 3.60
CA TRP A 370 5.68 6.74 4.18
C TRP A 370 4.94 6.30 5.42
N GLY A 371 4.91 4.99 5.62
CA GLY A 371 4.31 4.30 6.73
C GLY A 371 4.03 2.85 6.38
N SER A 372 3.28 2.16 7.21
CA SER A 372 2.97 0.73 7.08
C SER A 372 1.52 0.42 7.47
N THR A 373 1.14 -0.84 7.40
CA THR A 373 -0.15 -1.32 7.90
C THR A 373 -0.30 -1.03 9.40
N GLU A 374 0.80 -1.12 10.14
CA GLU A 374 0.87 -0.89 11.58
C GLU A 374 0.79 0.59 11.96
N THR A 375 0.82 1.49 10.97
CA THR A 375 0.69 2.94 11.20
C THR A 375 -0.51 3.59 10.49
N ALA A 376 -1.42 2.83 9.91
CA ALA A 376 -2.77 3.11 9.39
C ALA A 376 -2.96 4.11 8.22
N PRO A 377 -2.14 4.26 7.18
CA PRO A 377 -0.74 3.88 7.06
C PRO A 377 0.24 5.01 7.33
N GLN A 378 -0.16 6.30 7.19
CA GLN A 378 0.73 7.45 7.03
C GLN A 378 1.39 7.86 8.36
N VAL A 379 2.69 8.11 8.30
CA VAL A 379 3.48 8.75 9.33
C VAL A 379 4.06 10.05 8.81
N THR A 380 4.74 9.98 7.66
CA THR A 380 5.28 11.16 7.00
C THR A 380 4.56 11.43 5.69
N LEU A 381 4.55 12.68 5.28
CA LEU A 381 3.91 13.14 4.05
C LEU A 381 4.75 14.23 3.41
N VAL A 382 4.90 14.15 2.09
CA VAL A 382 5.41 15.27 1.29
C VAL A 382 4.27 16.26 1.07
N HIS A 383 4.36 17.40 1.70
CA HIS A 383 3.41 18.52 1.56
C HIS A 383 4.12 19.82 1.15
N TYR A 384 5.13 19.66 0.30
CA TYR A 384 5.98 20.70 -0.29
C TYR A 384 6.60 20.15 -1.58
N GLU A 385 7.34 20.94 -2.34
CA GLU A 385 8.07 20.45 -3.50
C GLU A 385 9.32 19.68 -3.06
N PRO A 386 9.38 18.36 -3.28
CA PRO A 386 10.50 17.53 -2.83
C PRO A 386 11.73 17.74 -3.72
N LEU A 387 12.93 17.54 -3.13
CA LEU A 387 14.19 17.62 -3.88
C LEU A 387 14.35 16.49 -4.89
N ARG A 388 13.80 15.33 -4.56
CA ARG A 388 13.89 14.09 -5.38
C ARG A 388 12.80 13.10 -5.00
N THR A 389 12.60 12.09 -5.83
CA THR A 389 11.52 11.11 -5.68
C THR A 389 11.69 10.13 -4.51
N SER A 390 12.89 10.05 -3.92
CA SER A 390 13.18 9.24 -2.73
C SER A 390 12.74 9.90 -1.41
N VAL A 391 12.34 11.19 -1.44
CA VAL A 391 11.88 11.91 -0.26
C VAL A 391 10.51 11.38 0.17
N ILE A 392 10.44 10.94 1.42
CA ILE A 392 9.21 10.41 2.05
C ILE A 392 8.50 11.43 2.95
N GLY A 393 9.02 12.67 3.01
CA GLY A 393 8.37 13.80 3.67
C GLY A 393 8.78 14.04 5.12
N LEU A 394 7.89 14.71 5.84
CA LEU A 394 8.03 15.08 7.25
C LEU A 394 6.94 14.42 8.09
N PRO A 395 7.19 14.17 9.39
CA PRO A 395 6.13 13.73 10.30
C PRO A 395 4.97 14.71 10.30
N THR A 396 3.76 14.19 10.09
CA THR A 396 2.54 15.01 10.13
C THR A 396 2.07 15.22 11.58
N PRO A 397 1.19 16.20 11.86
CA PRO A 397 0.79 16.53 13.22
C PRO A 397 0.30 15.33 14.03
N GLY A 398 0.84 15.18 15.25
CA GLY A 398 0.49 14.11 16.18
C GLY A 398 1.43 12.89 16.13
N TYR A 399 2.41 12.84 15.22
CA TYR A 399 3.32 11.71 15.08
C TYR A 399 4.76 12.09 15.39
N GLU A 400 5.49 11.16 15.98
CA GLU A 400 6.90 11.27 16.30
C GLU A 400 7.69 10.26 15.48
N LEU A 401 8.76 10.71 14.86
CA LEU A 401 9.72 9.88 14.14
C LEU A 401 11.05 9.88 14.90
N LYS A 402 11.41 8.72 15.47
CA LYS A 402 12.69 8.48 16.12
C LYS A 402 13.66 7.90 15.10
N MET A 403 14.81 8.53 14.98
CA MET A 403 15.88 8.20 14.05
C MET A 403 17.10 7.74 14.87
N ILE A 404 17.48 6.47 14.78
CA ILE A 404 18.60 5.87 15.52
C ILE A 404 19.75 5.65 14.54
N PRO A 405 20.97 6.16 14.81
CA PRO A 405 22.12 5.92 13.94
C PRO A 405 22.35 4.42 13.72
N VAL A 406 22.46 3.99 12.46
CA VAL A 406 22.78 2.59 12.12
C VAL A 406 24.28 2.39 12.02
N ASP A 407 24.94 3.36 11.40
CA ASP A 407 26.39 3.38 11.15
C ASP A 407 26.87 4.82 10.91
N ASN A 408 28.12 4.98 10.47
CA ASN A 408 28.70 6.28 10.16
C ASN A 408 28.33 6.82 8.76
N SER A 409 27.38 6.20 8.06
CA SER A 409 26.96 6.61 6.70
C SER A 409 25.90 7.71 6.66
N GLY A 410 25.46 8.21 7.82
CA GLY A 410 24.33 9.16 7.91
C GLY A 410 22.96 8.47 7.72
N ARG A 411 22.89 7.15 7.86
CA ARG A 411 21.65 6.37 7.86
C ARG A 411 21.13 6.16 9.27
N TYR A 412 19.82 6.20 9.42
CA TYR A 412 19.13 6.02 10.69
C TYR A 412 18.04 4.95 10.55
N GLU A 413 17.90 4.08 11.56
CA GLU A 413 16.70 3.25 11.74
C GLU A 413 15.52 4.16 12.08
N LEU A 414 14.40 3.95 11.41
CA LEU A 414 13.18 4.71 11.63
C LEU A 414 12.24 3.97 12.58
N ARG A 415 11.84 4.64 13.67
CA ARG A 415 10.80 4.16 14.60
C ARG A 415 9.74 5.22 14.80
N VAL A 416 8.51 4.80 15.09
CA VAL A 416 7.33 5.67 15.09
C VAL A 416 6.56 5.56 16.39
N ARG A 417 6.08 6.69 16.90
CA ARG A 417 5.11 6.77 17.99
C ARG A 417 3.99 7.76 17.62
N GLY A 418 2.74 7.40 17.93
CA GLY A 418 1.60 8.26 17.68
C GLY A 418 0.26 7.53 17.78
N PRO A 419 -0.85 8.27 17.74
CA PRO A 419 -2.19 7.68 17.81
C PRO A 419 -2.54 6.77 16.62
N ASN A 420 -1.80 6.86 15.51
CA ASN A 420 -1.92 6.02 14.32
C ASN A 420 -1.20 4.67 14.44
N VAL A 421 -0.43 4.43 15.50
CA VAL A 421 0.34 3.19 15.69
C VAL A 421 -0.55 2.10 16.29
N THR A 422 -0.43 0.90 15.72
CA THR A 422 -1.15 -0.30 16.17
C THR A 422 -0.85 -0.62 17.64
N PRO A 423 -1.82 -1.13 18.41
CA PRO A 423 -1.54 -1.71 19.72
C PRO A 423 -0.83 -3.08 19.63
N GLY A 424 -0.74 -3.68 18.43
CA GLY A 424 -0.07 -4.95 18.21
C GLY A 424 -0.76 -5.87 17.22
N TYR A 425 -0.47 -7.15 17.35
CA TYR A 425 -0.96 -8.22 16.47
C TYR A 425 -1.97 -9.10 17.22
N TRP A 426 -3.10 -9.38 16.57
CA TRP A 426 -4.21 -10.14 17.16
C TRP A 426 -3.77 -11.54 17.58
N LYS A 427 -3.95 -11.87 18.87
CA LYS A 427 -3.58 -13.17 19.48
C LYS A 427 -2.09 -13.56 19.32
N GLN A 428 -1.20 -12.58 19.12
CA GLN A 428 0.23 -12.79 18.91
C GLN A 428 1.07 -11.87 19.83
N PRO A 429 1.02 -12.09 21.17
CA PRO A 429 1.67 -11.20 22.16
C PRO A 429 3.19 -11.11 21.96
N ASP A 430 3.88 -12.23 21.72
CA ASP A 430 5.35 -12.23 21.56
C ASP A 430 5.81 -11.38 20.36
N LEU A 431 5.03 -11.40 19.28
CA LEU A 431 5.29 -10.56 18.11
C LEU A 431 4.98 -9.09 18.40
N THR A 432 3.99 -8.83 19.23
CA THR A 432 3.64 -7.48 19.66
C THR A 432 4.76 -6.89 20.52
N ASP A 433 5.22 -7.60 21.52
CA ASP A 433 6.29 -7.14 22.43
C ASP A 433 7.60 -6.89 21.66
N ALA A 434 7.94 -7.77 20.72
CA ALA A 434 9.14 -7.61 19.89
C ALA A 434 9.07 -6.41 18.93
N ALA A 435 7.87 -5.92 18.60
CA ALA A 435 7.67 -4.85 17.63
C ALA A 435 7.92 -3.44 18.17
N PHE A 436 7.99 -3.28 19.49
CA PHE A 436 8.19 -1.97 20.12
C PHE A 436 9.54 -1.88 20.82
N ASP A 437 10.04 -0.66 21.00
CA ASP A 437 11.18 -0.39 21.86
C ASP A 437 10.71 -0.02 23.28
N GLU A 438 11.70 0.16 24.18
CA GLU A 438 11.44 0.47 25.60
C GLU A 438 10.72 1.81 25.84
N GLU A 439 10.81 2.73 24.85
CA GLU A 439 10.11 4.02 24.88
C GLU A 439 8.72 3.96 24.19
N GLY A 440 8.28 2.78 23.74
CA GLY A 440 7.01 2.57 23.06
C GLY A 440 6.98 3.02 21.60
N PHE A 441 8.14 3.17 20.95
CA PHE A 441 8.20 3.40 19.51
C PHE A 441 8.12 2.08 18.74
N TYR A 442 7.25 2.03 17.76
CA TYR A 442 7.14 0.91 16.82
C TYR A 442 8.33 0.85 15.89
N LYS A 443 8.97 -0.31 15.78
CA LYS A 443 10.13 -0.58 14.93
C LYS A 443 9.67 -0.86 13.50
N MET A 444 9.86 0.09 12.58
CA MET A 444 9.45 -0.04 11.18
C MET A 444 10.28 -1.04 10.38
N GLY A 445 11.55 -1.25 10.79
CA GLY A 445 12.51 -2.03 10.04
C GLY A 445 13.06 -1.33 8.79
N ASP A 446 12.73 -0.07 8.63
CA ASP A 446 13.16 0.78 7.52
C ASP A 446 14.29 1.72 7.95
N ALA A 447 15.15 2.08 7.01
CA ALA A 447 16.17 3.12 7.17
C ALA A 447 15.81 4.39 6.42
N GLY A 448 16.20 5.52 6.99
CA GLY A 448 16.10 6.84 6.38
C GLY A 448 17.34 7.68 6.59
N ARG A 449 17.44 8.78 5.86
CA ARG A 449 18.44 9.82 6.08
C ARG A 449 17.81 11.19 5.79
N PHE A 450 18.43 12.27 6.26
CA PHE A 450 17.98 13.59 5.87
C PHE A 450 18.18 13.82 4.36
N ALA A 451 17.18 14.42 3.70
CA ALA A 451 17.30 14.87 2.31
C ALA A 451 18.34 16.01 2.17
N SER A 452 18.53 16.76 3.25
CA SER A 452 19.57 17.78 3.42
C SER A 452 19.94 17.84 4.90
N GLU A 453 21.20 17.56 5.24
CA GLU A 453 21.70 17.59 6.63
C GLU A 453 21.57 18.99 7.26
N ASN A 454 21.76 20.04 6.46
CA ASN A 454 21.70 21.44 6.93
C ASN A 454 20.27 21.99 6.99
N GLU A 455 19.32 21.34 6.31
CA GLU A 455 17.93 21.78 6.21
C GLU A 455 16.97 20.62 6.50
N PRO A 456 16.76 20.22 7.77
CA PRO A 456 15.87 19.09 8.11
C PRO A 456 14.44 19.24 7.57
N ALA A 457 13.97 20.47 7.35
CA ALA A 457 12.66 20.76 6.75
C ALA A 457 12.54 20.30 5.27
N ARG A 458 13.65 19.93 4.61
CA ARG A 458 13.63 19.27 3.29
C ARG A 458 13.18 17.81 3.36
N GLY A 459 12.97 17.28 4.58
CA GLY A 459 12.40 15.96 4.82
C GLY A 459 13.41 14.83 4.88
N ILE A 460 12.87 13.64 4.96
CA ILE A 460 13.62 12.39 5.06
C ILE A 460 13.56 11.66 3.72
N GLU A 461 14.67 11.04 3.35
CA GLU A 461 14.75 10.09 2.25
C GLU A 461 14.65 8.66 2.78
N PHE A 462 13.95 7.82 2.04
CA PHE A 462 13.98 6.38 2.27
C PHE A 462 15.36 5.81 1.88
N ALA A 463 15.97 5.06 2.79
CA ALA A 463 17.30 4.50 2.61
C ALA A 463 17.36 2.95 2.66
N GLY A 464 16.22 2.31 2.34
CA GLY A 464 16.10 0.84 2.25
C GLY A 464 15.55 0.18 3.51
N ARG A 465 15.43 -1.15 3.47
CA ARG A 465 15.03 -1.99 4.61
C ARG A 465 16.26 -2.55 5.31
N LEU A 466 16.35 -2.37 6.60
CA LEU A 466 17.47 -2.86 7.41
C LEU A 466 17.58 -4.38 7.38
N THR A 467 16.46 -5.08 7.32
CA THR A 467 16.42 -6.55 7.32
C THR A 467 16.83 -7.19 5.99
N GLU A 468 16.95 -6.40 4.93
CA GLU A 468 17.40 -6.86 3.62
C GLU A 468 18.89 -6.60 3.38
N ASP A 469 19.49 -5.65 4.12
CA ASP A 469 20.91 -5.31 4.01
C ASP A 469 21.79 -6.46 4.57
N PHE A 470 22.91 -6.70 3.91
CA PHE A 470 23.84 -7.75 4.31
C PHE A 470 25.30 -7.31 4.13
N LYS A 471 26.25 -8.11 4.66
CA LYS A 471 27.68 -7.91 4.47
C LYS A 471 28.23 -8.90 3.45
N LEU A 472 29.17 -8.41 2.65
CA LEU A 472 30.08 -9.27 1.89
C LEU A 472 31.13 -9.91 2.83
N SER A 473 31.86 -10.92 2.36
CA SER A 473 33.01 -11.53 3.07
C SER A 473 34.06 -10.50 3.48
N SER A 474 34.19 -9.41 2.72
CA SER A 474 35.07 -8.27 3.03
C SER A 474 34.55 -7.37 4.17
N ALA A 475 33.47 -7.76 4.85
CA ALA A 475 32.73 -6.95 5.84
C ALA A 475 32.11 -5.65 5.29
N THR A 476 32.10 -5.46 3.97
CA THR A 476 31.47 -4.30 3.32
C THR A 476 29.95 -4.47 3.29
N TRP A 477 29.21 -3.46 3.75
CA TRP A 477 27.76 -3.46 3.70
C TRP A 477 27.21 -3.29 2.28
N VAL A 478 26.23 -4.11 1.92
CA VAL A 478 25.41 -3.99 0.71
C VAL A 478 24.04 -3.46 1.11
N HIS A 479 23.71 -2.28 0.59
CA HIS A 479 22.40 -1.66 0.80
C HIS A 479 21.45 -2.08 -0.32
N VAL A 480 20.71 -3.13 -0.05
CA VAL A 480 19.89 -3.85 -1.04
C VAL A 480 18.87 -2.95 -1.72
N GLY A 481 18.14 -2.15 -0.96
CA GLY A 481 17.10 -1.27 -1.51
C GLY A 481 17.63 -0.26 -2.53
N ALA A 482 18.76 0.40 -2.21
CA ALA A 482 19.40 1.36 -3.10
C ALA A 482 19.97 0.71 -4.37
N LEU A 483 20.61 -0.45 -4.21
CA LEU A 483 21.18 -1.19 -5.33
C LEU A 483 20.07 -1.75 -6.24
N ARG A 484 18.97 -2.26 -5.68
CA ARG A 484 17.86 -2.81 -6.46
C ARG A 484 17.22 -1.75 -7.37
N VAL A 485 17.01 -0.53 -6.89
CA VAL A 485 16.47 0.57 -7.72
C VAL A 485 17.38 0.86 -8.91
N ARG A 486 18.69 0.95 -8.71
CA ARG A 486 19.68 1.16 -9.78
C ARG A 486 19.73 -0.02 -10.74
N ALA A 487 19.72 -1.24 -10.19
CA ALA A 487 19.75 -2.47 -10.99
C ALA A 487 18.51 -2.60 -11.89
N LEU A 488 17.32 -2.30 -11.37
CA LEU A 488 16.08 -2.29 -12.17
C LEU A 488 16.12 -1.24 -13.27
N ALA A 489 16.70 -0.07 -13.02
CA ALA A 489 16.88 0.96 -14.03
C ALA A 489 17.87 0.50 -15.15
N ALA A 490 19.00 -0.06 -14.75
CA ALA A 490 20.02 -0.54 -15.70
C ALA A 490 19.58 -1.76 -16.52
N LEU A 491 18.70 -2.60 -15.96
CA LEU A 491 18.16 -3.82 -16.58
C LEU A 491 16.71 -3.66 -17.06
N ALA A 492 16.22 -2.43 -17.20
CA ALA A 492 14.81 -2.14 -17.51
C ALA A 492 14.27 -2.80 -18.78
N SER A 493 15.13 -3.12 -19.75
CA SER A 493 14.74 -3.81 -21.00
C SER A 493 14.52 -5.32 -20.82
N VAL A 494 14.96 -5.93 -19.70
CA VAL A 494 14.96 -7.39 -19.49
C VAL A 494 14.24 -7.76 -18.19
N ALA A 495 14.53 -7.05 -17.10
CA ALA A 495 14.09 -7.41 -15.76
C ALA A 495 12.70 -6.87 -15.45
N GLU A 496 11.81 -7.74 -14.95
CA GLU A 496 10.60 -7.37 -14.22
C GLU A 496 10.93 -7.06 -12.76
N ASP A 497 11.79 -7.90 -12.16
CA ASP A 497 12.30 -7.71 -10.81
C ASP A 497 13.67 -8.38 -10.61
N ILE A 498 14.36 -7.99 -9.52
CA ILE A 498 15.71 -8.46 -9.23
C ILE A 498 15.84 -8.77 -7.75
N VAL A 499 16.47 -9.91 -7.43
CA VAL A 499 16.88 -10.28 -6.08
C VAL A 499 18.40 -10.21 -5.98
N ILE A 500 18.89 -9.58 -4.93
CA ILE A 500 20.31 -9.33 -4.71
C ILE A 500 20.87 -10.39 -3.79
N ALA A 501 21.81 -11.18 -4.28
CA ALA A 501 22.55 -12.20 -3.53
C ALA A 501 23.98 -11.72 -3.25
N GLY A 502 24.62 -12.28 -2.20
CA GLY A 502 26.01 -11.95 -1.89
C GLY A 502 26.36 -12.00 -0.41
N HIS A 503 25.42 -12.38 0.47
CA HIS A 503 25.69 -12.53 1.90
C HIS A 503 26.86 -13.51 2.11
N ASP A 504 27.90 -13.04 2.82
CA ASP A 504 29.17 -13.77 3.08
C ASP A 504 29.89 -14.24 1.80
N ARG A 505 29.65 -13.61 0.65
CA ARG A 505 30.39 -13.85 -0.61
C ARG A 505 31.32 -12.67 -0.93
N ASP A 506 32.27 -12.89 -1.83
CA ASP A 506 33.25 -11.87 -2.23
C ASP A 506 32.66 -10.79 -3.15
N GLN A 507 31.53 -11.07 -3.76
CA GLN A 507 30.91 -10.21 -4.77
C GLN A 507 29.38 -10.37 -4.78
N ILE A 508 28.70 -9.36 -5.33
CA ILE A 508 27.26 -9.35 -5.51
C ILE A 508 26.88 -10.11 -6.77
N GLY A 509 25.78 -10.86 -6.70
CA GLY A 509 25.12 -11.50 -7.83
C GLY A 509 23.63 -11.16 -7.89
N PHE A 510 23.02 -11.22 -9.06
CA PHE A 510 21.60 -10.99 -9.28
C PHE A 510 20.86 -12.25 -9.69
N LEU A 511 19.73 -12.52 -9.05
CA LEU A 511 18.70 -13.39 -9.59
C LEU A 511 17.66 -12.49 -10.28
N VAL A 512 17.54 -12.61 -11.59
CA VAL A 512 16.71 -11.72 -12.42
C VAL A 512 15.42 -12.44 -12.80
N PHE A 513 14.28 -11.91 -12.37
CA PHE A 513 12.97 -12.29 -12.90
C PHE A 513 12.74 -11.54 -14.21
N PRO A 514 12.70 -12.24 -15.37
CA PRO A 514 12.55 -11.58 -16.65
C PRO A 514 11.13 -11.08 -16.89
N LYS A 515 11.00 -10.03 -17.70
CA LYS A 515 9.71 -9.58 -18.20
C LYS A 515 9.01 -10.66 -19.02
N THR A 516 7.69 -10.62 -19.07
CA THR A 516 6.89 -11.53 -19.90
C THR A 516 7.37 -11.47 -21.36
N GLY A 517 7.65 -12.64 -21.94
CA GLY A 517 8.16 -12.79 -23.30
C GLY A 517 9.68 -12.63 -23.44
N VAL A 518 10.40 -12.36 -22.37
CA VAL A 518 11.87 -12.36 -22.35
C VAL A 518 12.37 -13.73 -21.90
N GLY A 519 13.06 -14.44 -22.81
CA GLY A 519 13.68 -15.74 -22.55
C GLY A 519 15.14 -15.64 -22.11
N ASN A 520 15.75 -16.79 -21.79
CA ASN A 520 17.20 -16.91 -21.54
C ASN A 520 17.98 -17.14 -22.85
N ASP A 521 17.74 -16.30 -23.85
CA ASP A 521 18.40 -16.30 -25.14
C ASP A 521 19.67 -15.43 -25.14
N PRO A 522 20.57 -15.59 -26.14
CA PRO A 522 21.84 -14.83 -26.21
C PRO A 522 21.63 -13.31 -26.19
N ALA A 523 20.56 -12.79 -26.83
CA ALA A 523 20.31 -11.35 -26.88
C ALA A 523 19.87 -10.81 -25.51
N SER A 524 19.03 -11.55 -24.78
CA SER A 524 18.62 -11.21 -23.41
C SER A 524 19.81 -11.26 -22.45
N ARG A 525 20.67 -12.27 -22.57
CA ARG A 525 21.90 -12.39 -21.76
C ARG A 525 22.85 -11.22 -22.01
N GLU A 526 22.99 -10.81 -23.27
CA GLU A 526 23.85 -9.66 -23.63
C GLU A 526 23.30 -8.35 -23.03
N ARG A 527 21.99 -8.14 -23.08
CA ARG A 527 21.36 -6.97 -22.42
C ARG A 527 21.59 -6.96 -20.91
N VAL A 528 21.56 -8.14 -20.26
CA VAL A 528 21.90 -8.24 -18.83
C VAL A 528 23.36 -7.88 -18.61
N ARG A 529 24.30 -8.37 -19.44
CA ARG A 529 25.74 -8.04 -19.34
C ARG A 529 26.00 -6.54 -19.48
N GLN A 530 25.32 -5.89 -20.45
CA GLN A 530 25.38 -4.43 -20.63
C GLN A 530 24.88 -3.67 -19.41
N GLY A 531 23.76 -4.12 -18.79
CA GLY A 531 23.23 -3.53 -17.57
C GLY A 531 24.19 -3.69 -16.35
N LEU A 532 24.84 -4.85 -16.22
CA LEU A 532 25.89 -5.06 -15.20
C LEU A 532 27.09 -4.13 -15.43
N ALA A 533 27.53 -3.98 -16.69
CA ALA A 533 28.62 -3.08 -17.06
C ALA A 533 28.30 -1.60 -16.75
N LEU A 534 27.06 -1.19 -17.04
CA LEU A 534 26.60 0.16 -16.71
C LEU A 534 26.65 0.41 -15.20
N LEU A 535 26.13 -0.52 -14.38
CA LEU A 535 26.17 -0.42 -12.92
C LEU A 535 27.60 -0.36 -12.37
N ARG A 536 28.54 -1.13 -12.96
CA ARG A 536 29.97 -1.11 -12.61
C ARG A 536 30.60 0.25 -12.93
N ALA A 537 30.29 0.82 -14.09
CA ALA A 537 30.81 2.14 -14.51
C ALA A 537 30.31 3.29 -13.61
N GLU A 538 29.10 3.17 -13.07
CA GLU A 538 28.53 4.13 -12.12
C GLU A 538 28.95 3.87 -10.66
N GLY A 539 29.45 2.68 -10.35
CA GLY A 539 29.71 2.22 -9.00
C GLY A 539 31.03 2.70 -8.44
N CYS A 540 31.09 2.98 -7.13
CA CYS A 540 32.30 3.40 -6.42
C CYS A 540 32.92 2.29 -5.55
N GLY A 541 32.51 1.01 -5.71
CA GLY A 541 33.04 -0.11 -4.92
C GLY A 541 32.23 -1.40 -5.08
N SER A 542 32.78 -2.53 -4.65
CA SER A 542 32.24 -3.89 -4.82
C SER A 542 30.83 -4.11 -4.26
N SER A 543 30.35 -3.24 -3.36
CA SER A 543 29.00 -3.30 -2.79
C SER A 543 27.95 -2.54 -3.60
N THR A 544 28.32 -1.91 -4.71
CA THR A 544 27.45 -1.01 -5.49
C THR A 544 27.06 -1.54 -6.87
N TYR A 545 27.57 -2.71 -7.27
CA TYR A 545 27.25 -3.38 -8.54
C TYR A 545 27.39 -4.90 -8.40
N ALA A 546 26.74 -5.64 -9.27
CA ALA A 546 26.89 -7.09 -9.37
C ALA A 546 27.84 -7.47 -10.52
N THR A 547 28.60 -8.53 -10.33
CA THR A 547 29.49 -9.10 -11.36
C THR A 547 28.90 -10.35 -12.00
N ARG A 548 27.82 -10.89 -11.45
CA ARG A 548 27.18 -12.13 -11.89
C ARG A 548 25.66 -11.97 -11.92
N ALA A 549 24.98 -12.67 -12.84
CA ALA A 549 23.53 -12.74 -12.89
C ALA A 549 23.06 -14.10 -13.44
N ILE A 550 21.85 -14.50 -13.04
CA ILE A 550 21.08 -15.60 -13.63
C ILE A 550 19.69 -15.10 -13.99
N LEU A 551 19.23 -15.38 -15.21
CA LEU A 551 17.84 -15.20 -15.62
C LEU A 551 17.03 -16.40 -15.11
N LEU A 552 16.03 -16.12 -14.27
CA LEU A 552 15.16 -17.15 -13.71
C LEU A 552 14.09 -17.55 -14.71
N THR A 553 13.85 -18.85 -14.83
CA THR A 553 12.82 -19.41 -15.72
C THR A 553 11.47 -19.62 -15.03
N GLU A 554 11.50 -19.86 -13.71
CA GLU A 554 10.31 -20.02 -12.90
C GLU A 554 9.89 -18.68 -12.29
N PRO A 555 8.63 -18.23 -12.48
CA PRO A 555 8.12 -17.02 -11.87
C PRO A 555 8.09 -17.11 -10.33
N PRO A 556 7.98 -15.99 -9.61
CA PRO A 556 7.90 -16.03 -8.16
C PRO A 556 6.58 -16.64 -7.68
N SER A 557 6.64 -17.50 -6.67
CA SER A 557 5.48 -18.22 -6.12
C SER A 557 4.85 -17.44 -4.95
N ILE A 558 3.52 -17.25 -5.01
CA ILE A 558 2.75 -16.65 -3.93
C ILE A 558 2.62 -17.60 -2.73
N ASP A 559 2.45 -18.90 -3.00
CA ASP A 559 2.33 -19.94 -1.96
C ASP A 559 3.62 -20.10 -1.18
N ALA A 560 4.75 -20.08 -1.86
CA ALA A 560 6.08 -20.09 -1.23
C ALA A 560 6.49 -18.72 -0.62
N GLY A 561 5.66 -17.69 -0.73
CA GLY A 561 5.94 -16.38 -0.17
C GLY A 561 7.04 -15.59 -0.89
N GLU A 562 7.48 -16.00 -2.08
CA GLU A 562 8.47 -15.29 -2.89
C GLU A 562 7.95 -13.96 -3.43
N ILE A 563 6.66 -13.87 -3.67
CA ILE A 563 5.97 -12.63 -4.03
C ILE A 563 4.80 -12.42 -3.07
N THR A 564 4.61 -11.19 -2.68
CA THR A 564 3.48 -10.80 -1.84
C THR A 564 2.21 -10.70 -2.69
N ASP A 565 1.05 -10.67 -2.04
CA ASP A 565 -0.25 -10.39 -2.66
C ASP A 565 -0.33 -9.01 -3.34
N LYS A 566 0.62 -8.12 -3.02
CA LYS A 566 0.80 -6.79 -3.62
C LYS A 566 1.70 -6.79 -4.86
N GLY A 567 2.24 -7.95 -5.24
CA GLY A 567 3.17 -8.08 -6.35
C GLY A 567 4.62 -7.69 -6.04
N TYR A 568 5.01 -7.52 -4.76
CA TYR A 568 6.39 -7.23 -4.39
C TYR A 568 7.17 -8.50 -4.08
N ILE A 569 8.39 -8.58 -4.59
CA ILE A 569 9.29 -9.69 -4.29
C ILE A 569 9.73 -9.64 -2.84
N ASN A 570 9.61 -10.76 -2.16
CA ASN A 570 10.21 -11.01 -0.86
C ASN A 570 11.62 -11.59 -1.07
N GLN A 571 12.62 -10.72 -1.03
CA GLN A 571 14.00 -11.06 -1.29
C GLN A 571 14.48 -12.24 -0.45
N ARG A 572 14.18 -12.24 0.85
CA ARG A 572 14.59 -13.31 1.76
C ARG A 572 13.99 -14.66 1.37
N ALA A 573 12.67 -14.71 1.12
CA ALA A 573 11.99 -15.95 0.74
C ALA A 573 12.52 -16.50 -0.60
N VAL A 574 12.85 -15.64 -1.56
CA VAL A 574 13.46 -16.05 -2.83
C VAL A 574 14.85 -16.65 -2.59
N LEU A 575 15.70 -15.99 -1.80
CA LEU A 575 17.04 -16.48 -1.51
C LEU A 575 17.03 -17.82 -0.77
N GLU A 576 16.12 -17.98 0.20
CA GLU A 576 15.95 -19.23 0.95
C GLU A 576 15.45 -20.39 0.07
N ARG A 577 14.36 -20.14 -0.68
CA ARG A 577 13.76 -21.19 -1.55
C ARG A 577 14.68 -21.55 -2.71
N ARG A 578 15.36 -20.58 -3.30
CA ARG A 578 16.24 -20.76 -4.47
C ARG A 578 17.72 -20.86 -4.08
N ALA A 579 18.03 -21.32 -2.87
CA ALA A 579 19.39 -21.44 -2.38
C ALA A 579 20.29 -22.24 -3.33
N ALA A 580 19.77 -23.31 -3.97
CA ALA A 580 20.48 -24.08 -4.98
C ALA A 580 20.89 -23.25 -6.22
N ILE A 581 20.04 -22.28 -6.63
CA ILE A 581 20.36 -21.36 -7.74
C ILE A 581 21.40 -20.35 -7.28
N VAL A 582 21.31 -19.88 -6.03
CA VAL A 582 22.33 -19.00 -5.44
C VAL A 582 23.69 -19.69 -5.40
N GLU A 583 23.77 -20.96 -5.01
CA GLU A 583 25.04 -21.72 -5.05
C GLU A 583 25.57 -21.86 -6.48
N ARG A 584 24.71 -22.12 -7.46
CA ARG A 584 25.09 -22.20 -8.88
C ARG A 584 25.61 -20.84 -9.41
N LEU A 585 25.01 -19.73 -8.97
CA LEU A 585 25.45 -18.38 -9.32
C LEU A 585 26.92 -18.12 -8.94
N TYR A 586 27.38 -18.66 -7.80
CA TYR A 586 28.74 -18.42 -7.26
C TYR A 586 29.75 -19.53 -7.57
N ARG A 587 29.34 -20.61 -8.23
CA ARG A 587 30.27 -21.71 -8.55
C ARG A 587 31.41 -21.25 -9.46
N ASN A 588 32.61 -21.76 -9.21
CA ASN A 588 33.80 -21.62 -10.05
C ASN A 588 34.28 -23.00 -10.52
N PRO A 589 34.45 -23.22 -11.86
CA PRO A 589 34.09 -22.32 -12.95
C PRO A 589 32.58 -22.12 -13.02
N PRO A 590 32.11 -20.98 -13.58
CA PRO A 590 30.67 -20.68 -13.68
C PRO A 590 29.97 -21.66 -14.65
N TYR A 591 28.70 -21.97 -14.37
CA TYR A 591 27.84 -22.69 -15.32
C TYR A 591 27.49 -21.80 -16.53
N ASP A 592 27.17 -22.41 -17.66
CA ASP A 592 26.80 -21.71 -18.89
C ASP A 592 25.62 -20.73 -18.73
N GLU A 593 24.71 -21.02 -17.78
CA GLU A 593 23.56 -20.15 -17.50
C GLU A 593 23.93 -18.88 -16.74
N VAL A 594 25.06 -18.86 -16.06
CA VAL A 594 25.55 -17.69 -15.31
C VAL A 594 26.11 -16.68 -16.29
N ILE A 595 25.61 -15.46 -16.20
CA ILE A 595 26.12 -14.31 -16.93
C ILE A 595 27.20 -13.68 -16.05
N VAL A 596 28.44 -13.66 -16.50
CA VAL A 596 29.58 -13.08 -15.80
C VAL A 596 29.99 -11.80 -16.52
N LEU A 597 30.24 -10.76 -15.74
CA LEU A 597 30.90 -9.54 -16.23
C LEU A 597 32.41 -9.78 -16.14
N GLU A 598 33.04 -9.88 -17.30
CA GLU A 598 34.49 -10.00 -17.39
C GLU A 598 35.19 -8.71 -16.92
N ASP A 599 36.41 -8.82 -16.34
CA ASP A 599 37.16 -7.71 -15.76
C ASP A 599 37.57 -6.63 -16.80
#